data_9490dc414228bcf0d920d962969977a9
#
_entry.id   9490dc414228bcf0d920d962969977a9
#
_cell.length_a   1.000
_cell.length_b   1.000
_cell.length_c   1.000
_cell.angle_alpha   90.00
_cell.angle_beta   90.00
_cell.angle_gamma   90.00
#
_symmetry.space_group_name_H-M   'P 1'
#
loop_
_entity.id
_entity.type
_entity.pdbx_description
1 polymer ?
#
loop_
_entity_poly.entity_id
_entity_poly.type
_entity_poly.pdbx_seq_one_letter_code
_entity_poly.pdbx_strand_id
1 'polypeptide(L)'
;AVIENYARKKEIPLEILRFPIHDEELWAMTFLKKGTIFVCVNSELALCKQFFAAAHELYHIYCYVEDADQSYIKNGSMLDSGTANEMGKTQEDVEANAFAGLLLMPDQLLSNQIDLFGIDKDDMDTDSVLSLMDMFAIPYKATVLRLYESNCIKRHKAEELFRVTAEDVAKRVELTGKAKRWQ
;
A
#
# COMPACT_ATOMS: atom_id res chain seq x y z
N ALA A 1 -8.13 -10.76 -6.92
CA ALA A 1 -9.61 -10.63 -6.95
C ALA A 1 -10.09 -9.23 -7.36
N VAL A 2 -9.65 -8.11 -6.72
CA VAL A 2 -10.17 -6.75 -7.06
C VAL A 2 -9.71 -6.33 -8.46
N ILE A 3 -8.41 -6.41 -8.74
CA ILE A 3 -7.82 -6.06 -10.05
C ILE A 3 -8.43 -6.91 -11.17
N GLU A 4 -8.49 -8.22 -10.98
CA GLU A 4 -9.07 -9.17 -11.95
C GLU A 4 -10.56 -8.90 -12.22
N ASN A 5 -11.31 -8.56 -11.17
CA ASN A 5 -12.72 -8.22 -11.30
C ASN A 5 -12.91 -6.92 -12.08
N TYR A 6 -12.07 -5.91 -11.82
CA TYR A 6 -12.08 -4.65 -12.56
C TYR A 6 -11.75 -4.89 -14.04
N ALA A 7 -10.64 -5.58 -14.33
CA ALA A 7 -10.21 -5.90 -15.68
C ALA A 7 -11.29 -6.67 -16.45
N ARG A 8 -11.90 -7.69 -15.83
CA ARG A 8 -12.98 -8.47 -16.44
C ARG A 8 -14.22 -7.61 -16.76
N LYS A 9 -14.62 -6.68 -15.86
CA LYS A 9 -15.74 -5.78 -16.11
C LYS A 9 -15.48 -4.79 -17.24
N LYS A 10 -14.24 -4.42 -17.47
CA LYS A 10 -13.80 -3.48 -18.51
C LYS A 10 -13.32 -4.19 -19.79
N GLU A 11 -13.38 -5.53 -19.80
CA GLU A 11 -12.90 -6.38 -20.93
C GLU A 11 -11.42 -6.11 -21.29
N ILE A 12 -10.58 -5.89 -20.27
CA ILE A 12 -9.16 -5.60 -20.44
C ILE A 12 -8.38 -6.90 -20.37
N PRO A 13 -7.56 -7.24 -21.38
CA PRO A 13 -6.60 -8.33 -21.26
C PRO A 13 -5.58 -8.04 -20.18
N LEU A 14 -5.62 -8.81 -19.07
CA LEU A 14 -4.76 -8.61 -17.91
C LEU A 14 -4.27 -9.94 -17.37
N GLU A 15 -2.98 -9.98 -17.02
CA GLU A 15 -2.34 -11.09 -16.32
C GLU A 15 -1.66 -10.60 -15.06
N ILE A 16 -1.94 -11.27 -13.93
CA ILE A 16 -1.28 -11.00 -12.64
C ILE A 16 -0.28 -12.13 -12.38
N LEU A 17 0.99 -11.77 -12.29
CA LEU A 17 2.10 -12.67 -12.05
C LEU A 17 2.63 -12.44 -10.63
N ARG A 18 2.71 -13.50 -9.84
CA ARG A 18 3.36 -13.48 -8.52
C ARG A 18 4.53 -14.44 -8.56
N PHE A 19 5.74 -13.91 -8.44
CA PHE A 19 6.95 -14.71 -8.44
C PHE A 19 8.03 -14.04 -7.57
N PRO A 20 9.00 -14.80 -7.07
CA PRO A 20 10.08 -14.24 -6.27
C PRO A 20 10.97 -13.34 -7.14
N ILE A 21 11.18 -12.12 -6.66
CA ILE A 21 12.15 -11.18 -7.22
C ILE A 21 13.19 -10.94 -6.13
N HIS A 22 14.45 -11.34 -6.37
CA HIS A 22 15.54 -11.20 -5.42
C HIS A 22 16.02 -9.73 -5.32
N ASP A 23 15.09 -8.83 -5.12
CA ASP A 23 15.26 -7.41 -4.89
C ASP A 23 14.17 -6.94 -3.93
N GLU A 24 14.53 -6.74 -2.68
CA GLU A 24 13.59 -6.30 -1.63
C GLU A 24 13.09 -4.87 -1.84
N GLU A 25 13.78 -4.09 -2.66
CA GLU A 25 13.38 -2.72 -2.99
C GLU A 25 12.24 -2.71 -4.01
N LEU A 26 12.18 -3.68 -4.92
CA LEU A 26 11.13 -3.76 -5.94
C LEU A 26 9.90 -4.50 -5.42
N TRP A 27 8.78 -3.79 -5.30
CA TRP A 27 7.54 -4.36 -4.77
C TRP A 27 6.59 -4.86 -5.86
N ALA A 28 6.39 -4.07 -6.91
CA ALA A 28 5.60 -4.45 -8.07
C ALA A 28 6.03 -3.67 -9.32
N MET A 29 5.57 -4.14 -10.47
CA MET A 29 5.68 -3.42 -11.74
C MET A 29 4.48 -3.75 -12.63
N THR A 30 4.03 -2.77 -13.40
CA THR A 30 3.00 -2.94 -14.43
C THR A 30 3.52 -2.47 -15.79
N PHE A 31 3.27 -3.25 -16.83
CA PHE A 31 3.64 -2.90 -18.20
C PHE A 31 2.66 -3.47 -19.22
N LEU A 32 2.62 -2.85 -20.40
CA LEU A 32 1.81 -3.27 -21.53
C LEU A 32 2.65 -4.05 -22.55
N LYS A 33 2.24 -5.25 -22.90
CA LYS A 33 2.88 -6.05 -23.95
C LYS A 33 1.84 -6.71 -24.85
N LYS A 34 1.92 -6.42 -26.15
CA LYS A 34 1.00 -6.98 -27.18
C LYS A 34 -0.49 -6.81 -26.83
N GLY A 35 -0.86 -5.68 -26.25
CA GLY A 35 -2.25 -5.38 -25.86
C GLY A 35 -2.71 -6.01 -24.55
N THR A 36 -1.85 -6.75 -23.84
CA THR A 36 -2.13 -7.32 -22.52
C THR A 36 -1.37 -6.54 -21.47
N ILE A 37 -2.05 -6.17 -20.38
CA ILE A 37 -1.44 -5.56 -19.19
C ILE A 37 -0.90 -6.69 -18.30
N PHE A 38 0.35 -6.59 -17.91
CA PHE A 38 1.00 -7.49 -16.95
C PHE A 38 1.25 -6.75 -15.65
N VAL A 39 0.76 -7.30 -14.55
CA VAL A 39 1.05 -6.84 -13.19
C VAL A 39 1.92 -7.88 -12.52
N CYS A 40 3.16 -7.51 -12.22
CA CYS A 40 4.12 -8.39 -11.55
C CYS A 40 4.26 -7.96 -10.09
N VAL A 41 3.99 -8.85 -9.14
CA VAL A 41 4.13 -8.59 -7.71
C VAL A 41 5.22 -9.49 -7.14
N ASN A 42 6.16 -8.90 -6.42
CA ASN A 42 7.25 -9.64 -5.77
C ASN A 42 6.71 -10.48 -4.61
N SER A 43 6.76 -11.80 -4.77
CA SER A 43 6.24 -12.74 -3.77
C SER A 43 7.19 -13.02 -2.60
N GLU A 44 8.44 -12.53 -2.63
CA GLU A 44 9.38 -12.62 -1.49
C GLU A 44 9.10 -11.60 -0.40
N LEU A 45 8.36 -10.54 -0.73
CA LEU A 45 8.02 -9.50 0.24
C LEU A 45 6.95 -9.94 1.23
N ALA A 46 6.93 -9.27 2.39
CA ALA A 46 5.85 -9.35 3.36
C ALA A 46 4.47 -9.16 2.72
N LEU A 47 3.46 -9.92 3.16
CA LEU A 47 2.13 -9.89 2.54
C LEU A 47 1.50 -8.50 2.54
N CYS A 48 1.70 -7.70 3.60
CA CYS A 48 1.21 -6.31 3.63
C CYS A 48 1.78 -5.45 2.50
N LYS A 49 3.07 -5.63 2.15
CA LYS A 49 3.69 -4.96 1.02
C LYS A 49 3.10 -5.43 -0.32
N GLN A 50 2.87 -6.74 -0.48
CA GLN A 50 2.26 -7.30 -1.68
C GLN A 50 0.84 -6.78 -1.92
N PHE A 51 0.01 -6.67 -0.85
CA PHE A 51 -1.35 -6.13 -0.96
C PHE A 51 -1.34 -4.64 -1.30
N PHE A 52 -0.46 -3.87 -0.66
CA PHE A 52 -0.32 -2.45 -0.94
C PHE A 52 0.14 -2.21 -2.38
N ALA A 53 1.16 -2.95 -2.82
CA ALA A 53 1.67 -2.89 -4.19
C ALA A 53 0.58 -3.22 -5.22
N ALA A 54 -0.18 -4.30 -5.01
CA ALA A 54 -1.28 -4.65 -5.90
C ALA A 54 -2.38 -3.56 -5.95
N ALA A 55 -2.67 -2.91 -4.83
CA ALA A 55 -3.64 -1.81 -4.78
C ALA A 55 -3.11 -0.55 -5.49
N HIS A 56 -1.82 -0.24 -5.35
CA HIS A 56 -1.14 0.84 -6.06
C HIS A 56 -1.20 0.63 -7.59
N GLU A 57 -0.82 -0.56 -8.06
CA GLU A 57 -0.85 -0.89 -9.49
C GLU A 57 -2.28 -0.87 -10.08
N LEU A 58 -3.31 -1.14 -9.27
CA LEU A 58 -4.70 -1.00 -9.71
C LEU A 58 -5.04 0.45 -10.10
N TYR A 59 -4.47 1.45 -9.40
CA TYR A 59 -4.66 2.85 -9.76
C TYR A 59 -4.12 3.16 -11.15
N HIS A 60 -2.90 2.70 -11.46
CA HIS A 60 -2.31 2.89 -12.80
C HIS A 60 -3.12 2.20 -13.90
N ILE A 61 -3.64 1.00 -13.63
CA ILE A 61 -4.56 0.31 -14.57
C ILE A 61 -5.84 1.13 -14.77
N TYR A 62 -6.40 1.69 -13.69
CA TYR A 62 -7.58 2.54 -13.77
C TYR A 62 -7.32 3.78 -14.62
N CYS A 63 -6.23 4.51 -14.39
CA CYS A 63 -5.85 5.68 -15.18
C CYS A 63 -5.62 5.33 -16.64
N TYR A 64 -4.93 4.21 -16.92
CA TYR A 64 -4.73 3.73 -18.28
C TYR A 64 -6.04 3.49 -19.06
N VAL A 65 -7.06 3.00 -18.36
CA VAL A 65 -8.35 2.63 -18.96
C VAL A 65 -9.28 3.82 -19.14
N GLU A 66 -9.30 4.71 -18.14
CA GLU A 66 -10.27 5.84 -18.10
C GLU A 66 -9.69 7.09 -18.76
N ASP A 67 -8.36 7.21 -18.86
CA ASP A 67 -7.69 8.40 -19.42
C ASP A 67 -7.06 8.11 -20.79
N ALA A 68 -7.15 9.08 -21.70
CA ALA A 68 -6.56 9.00 -23.04
C ALA A 68 -5.02 9.07 -23.01
N ASP A 69 -4.41 9.51 -21.91
CA ASP A 69 -2.96 9.54 -21.74
C ASP A 69 -2.43 8.19 -21.22
N GLN A 70 -2.18 7.31 -22.16
CA GLN A 70 -1.69 5.96 -21.90
C GLN A 70 -0.17 5.89 -21.69
N SER A 71 0.50 7.01 -21.42
CA SER A 71 1.97 7.09 -21.42
C SER A 71 2.58 6.29 -20.29
N TYR A 72 1.95 6.24 -19.12
CA TYR A 72 2.50 5.65 -17.90
C TYR A 72 2.68 4.12 -18.02
N ILE A 73 1.64 3.38 -18.29
CA ILE A 73 1.73 1.90 -18.44
C ILE A 73 2.54 1.52 -19.70
N LYS A 74 2.53 2.33 -20.76
CA LYS A 74 3.35 2.08 -21.96
C LYS A 74 4.85 2.14 -21.65
N ASN A 75 5.25 3.00 -20.72
CA ASN A 75 6.65 3.14 -20.27
C ASN A 75 6.99 2.18 -19.11
N GLY A 76 5.99 1.49 -18.55
CA GLY A 76 6.09 0.65 -17.37
C GLY A 76 6.05 1.45 -16.06
N SER A 77 5.19 1.07 -15.13
CA SER A 77 5.24 1.55 -13.76
C SER A 77 6.09 0.63 -12.91
N MET A 78 6.72 1.18 -11.88
CA MET A 78 7.53 0.41 -10.94
C MET A 78 7.36 0.97 -9.53
N LEU A 79 6.80 0.17 -8.65
CA LEU A 79 6.72 0.50 -7.23
C LEU A 79 7.92 -0.09 -6.50
N ASP A 80 8.80 0.77 -6.01
CA ASP A 80 9.93 0.43 -5.15
C ASP A 80 9.71 0.90 -3.70
N SER A 81 10.62 0.53 -2.80
CA SER A 81 10.56 0.91 -1.39
C SER A 81 10.62 2.43 -1.18
N GLY A 82 11.36 3.16 -2.02
CA GLY A 82 11.43 4.62 -2.00
C GLY A 82 10.08 5.24 -2.38
N THR A 83 9.50 4.82 -3.50
CA THR A 83 8.18 5.28 -3.95
C THR A 83 7.08 4.99 -2.93
N ALA A 84 7.08 3.82 -2.33
CA ALA A 84 6.07 3.41 -1.35
C ALA A 84 6.21 4.10 0.02
N ASN A 85 7.44 4.48 0.42
CA ASN A 85 7.74 5.03 1.74
C ASN A 85 7.87 6.56 1.77
N GLU A 86 8.12 7.21 0.62
CA GLU A 86 8.40 8.64 0.48
C GLU A 86 7.29 9.27 -0.33
N MET A 87 6.19 9.50 -0.10
CA MET A 87 5.12 10.27 -0.82
C MET A 87 5.13 10.15 -2.36
N GLY A 88 5.79 9.14 -2.93
CA GLY A 88 5.87 8.91 -4.37
C GLY A 88 6.97 9.73 -5.08
N LYS A 89 7.40 9.26 -6.25
CA LYS A 89 8.40 9.95 -7.10
C LYS A 89 7.75 10.90 -8.10
N THR A 90 6.54 10.60 -8.51
CA THR A 90 5.72 11.40 -9.42
C THR A 90 4.40 11.78 -8.77
N GLN A 91 3.67 12.73 -9.34
CA GLN A 91 2.32 13.06 -8.88
C GLN A 91 1.40 11.83 -8.95
N GLU A 92 1.52 11.04 -10.00
CA GLU A 92 0.72 9.82 -10.19
C GLU A 92 1.04 8.76 -9.12
N ASP A 93 2.31 8.59 -8.71
CA ASP A 93 2.68 7.70 -7.60
C ASP A 93 2.07 8.15 -6.27
N VAL A 94 2.03 9.47 -6.02
CA VAL A 94 1.38 10.02 -4.82
C VAL A 94 -0.11 9.69 -4.81
N GLU A 95 -0.79 9.85 -5.93
CA GLU A 95 -2.20 9.52 -6.10
C GLU A 95 -2.45 8.02 -5.98
N ALA A 96 -1.57 7.19 -6.57
CA ALA A 96 -1.66 5.73 -6.46
C ALA A 96 -1.44 5.24 -5.01
N ASN A 97 -0.51 5.84 -4.28
CA ASN A 97 -0.31 5.55 -2.86
C ASN A 97 -1.53 5.95 -2.01
N ALA A 98 -2.10 7.14 -2.25
CA ALA A 98 -3.32 7.60 -1.58
C ALA A 98 -4.52 6.69 -1.90
N PHE A 99 -4.68 6.30 -3.17
CA PHE A 99 -5.71 5.36 -3.60
C PHE A 99 -5.54 4.00 -2.91
N ALA A 100 -4.33 3.44 -2.88
CA ALA A 100 -4.06 2.17 -2.20
C ALA A 100 -4.39 2.25 -0.71
N GLY A 101 -4.01 3.34 -0.05
CA GLY A 101 -4.35 3.60 1.35
C GLY A 101 -5.86 3.65 1.59
N LEU A 102 -6.60 4.40 0.77
CA LEU A 102 -8.06 4.52 0.87
C LEU A 102 -8.77 3.20 0.58
N LEU A 103 -8.31 2.44 -0.43
CA LEU A 103 -8.89 1.16 -0.80
C LEU A 103 -8.74 0.11 0.30
N LEU A 104 -7.55 0.04 0.91
CA LEU A 104 -7.23 -0.97 1.91
C LEU A 104 -7.66 -0.57 3.32
N MET A 105 -7.69 0.74 3.63
CA MET A 105 -8.07 1.30 4.93
C MET A 105 -9.06 2.47 4.76
N PRO A 106 -10.32 2.21 4.41
CA PRO A 106 -11.35 3.24 4.29
C PRO A 106 -11.60 3.98 5.61
N ASP A 107 -11.88 5.29 5.55
CA ASP A 107 -12.04 6.17 6.72
C ASP A 107 -13.04 5.63 7.76
N GLN A 108 -14.19 5.16 7.31
CA GLN A 108 -15.21 4.64 8.20
C GLN A 108 -14.75 3.41 8.97
N LEU A 109 -14.04 2.49 8.28
CA LEU A 109 -13.51 1.28 8.92
C LEU A 109 -12.35 1.62 9.86
N LEU A 110 -11.48 2.56 9.47
CA LEU A 110 -10.40 3.05 10.31
C LEU A 110 -10.93 3.65 11.62
N SER A 111 -11.91 4.56 11.54
CA SER A 111 -12.54 5.15 12.72
C SER A 111 -13.15 4.10 13.63
N ASN A 112 -13.91 3.17 13.06
CA ASN A 112 -14.54 2.08 13.84
C ASN A 112 -13.50 1.20 14.54
N GLN A 113 -12.35 0.92 13.90
CA GLN A 113 -11.30 0.09 14.51
C GLN A 113 -10.53 0.84 15.61
N ILE A 114 -10.27 2.14 15.44
CA ILE A 114 -9.68 2.99 16.48
C ILE A 114 -10.56 2.96 17.73
N ASP A 115 -11.86 3.14 17.56
CA ASP A 115 -12.82 3.12 18.67
C ASP A 115 -12.92 1.72 19.32
N LEU A 116 -12.96 0.67 18.50
CA LEU A 116 -13.05 -0.73 18.97
C LEU A 116 -11.83 -1.16 19.78
N PHE A 117 -10.64 -0.74 19.35
CA PHE A 117 -9.39 -1.04 20.05
C PHE A 117 -9.12 -0.13 21.23
N GLY A 118 -9.94 0.92 21.44
CA GLY A 118 -9.74 1.93 22.48
C GLY A 118 -8.44 2.71 22.27
N ILE A 119 -8.04 2.94 21.02
CA ILE A 119 -6.81 3.67 20.70
C ILE A 119 -7.02 5.15 20.97
N ASP A 120 -6.19 5.73 21.84
CA ASP A 120 -6.16 7.17 22.06
C ASP A 120 -5.47 7.86 20.90
N LYS A 121 -6.20 8.73 20.18
CA LYS A 121 -5.69 9.49 19.02
C LYS A 121 -4.62 10.51 19.42
N ASP A 122 -4.70 11.03 20.65
CA ASP A 122 -3.75 12.02 21.17
C ASP A 122 -2.46 11.36 21.68
N ASP A 123 -2.51 10.06 22.06
CA ASP A 123 -1.35 9.28 22.53
C ASP A 123 -1.09 8.01 21.68
N MET A 124 -1.26 8.14 20.38
CA MET A 124 -1.03 7.03 19.46
C MET A 124 0.47 6.67 19.38
N ASP A 125 0.78 5.41 19.63
CA ASP A 125 2.12 4.85 19.64
C ASP A 125 2.35 3.80 18.53
N THR A 126 3.54 3.23 18.46
CA THR A 126 3.89 2.16 17.51
C THR A 126 2.97 0.95 17.66
N ASP A 127 2.59 0.57 18.88
CA ASP A 127 1.74 -0.60 19.12
C ASP A 127 0.31 -0.38 18.62
N SER A 128 -0.19 0.83 18.71
CA SER A 128 -1.46 1.25 18.13
C SER A 128 -1.45 1.11 16.61
N VAL A 129 -0.36 1.58 15.97
CA VAL A 129 -0.16 1.42 14.52
C VAL A 129 -0.08 -0.05 14.13
N LEU A 130 0.66 -0.89 14.89
CA LEU A 130 0.75 -2.33 14.63
C LEU A 130 -0.61 -3.04 14.78
N SER A 131 -1.46 -2.61 15.70
CA SER A 131 -2.81 -3.16 15.83
C SER A 131 -3.67 -2.87 14.59
N LEU A 132 -3.54 -1.67 14.02
CA LEU A 132 -4.21 -1.29 12.77
C LEU A 132 -3.61 -2.04 11.57
N MET A 133 -2.28 -2.19 11.50
CA MET A 133 -1.64 -3.03 10.48
C MET A 133 -2.15 -4.47 10.53
N ASP A 134 -2.34 -5.03 11.72
CA ASP A 134 -2.87 -6.39 11.86
C ASP A 134 -4.28 -6.53 11.28
N MET A 135 -5.09 -5.51 11.43
CA MET A 135 -6.46 -5.48 10.91
C MET A 135 -6.51 -5.25 9.39
N PHE A 136 -5.73 -4.29 8.87
CA PHE A 136 -5.86 -3.82 7.49
C PHE A 136 -4.83 -4.40 6.52
N ALA A 137 -3.83 -5.11 7.01
CA ALA A 137 -2.77 -5.72 6.21
C ALA A 137 -2.03 -4.73 5.28
N ILE A 138 -1.72 -3.53 5.76
CA ILE A 138 -0.95 -2.52 5.03
C ILE A 138 0.38 -2.20 5.74
N PRO A 139 1.43 -1.74 5.01
CA PRO A 139 2.72 -1.44 5.60
C PRO A 139 2.67 -0.34 6.67
N TYR A 140 3.61 -0.36 7.63
CA TYR A 140 3.67 0.57 8.77
C TYR A 140 3.59 2.04 8.34
N LYS A 141 4.45 2.47 7.42
CA LYS A 141 4.47 3.87 6.97
C LYS A 141 3.20 4.27 6.22
N ALA A 142 2.63 3.37 5.43
CA ALA A 142 1.35 3.60 4.76
C ALA A 142 0.21 3.73 5.78
N THR A 143 0.23 2.94 6.88
CA THR A 143 -0.71 3.09 8.00
C THR A 143 -0.59 4.46 8.66
N VAL A 144 0.64 4.91 8.95
CA VAL A 144 0.89 6.24 9.55
C VAL A 144 0.40 7.36 8.62
N LEU A 145 0.70 7.27 7.32
CA LEU A 145 0.23 8.24 6.33
C LEU A 145 -1.30 8.31 6.31
N ARG A 146 -1.94 7.16 6.29
CA ARG A 146 -3.39 7.04 6.27
C ARG A 146 -4.05 7.64 7.52
N LEU A 147 -3.44 7.45 8.70
CA LEU A 147 -3.87 8.07 9.95
C LEU A 147 -3.78 9.60 9.90
N TYR A 148 -2.73 10.12 9.27
CA TYR A 148 -2.56 11.56 9.07
C TYR A 148 -3.58 12.13 8.07
N GLU A 149 -3.76 11.51 6.91
CA GLU A 149 -4.70 11.93 5.86
C GLU A 149 -6.16 11.92 6.35
N SER A 150 -6.53 10.95 7.19
CA SER A 150 -7.86 10.88 7.80
C SER A 150 -8.02 11.76 9.05
N ASN A 151 -7.06 12.63 9.34
CA ASN A 151 -7.04 13.50 10.52
C ASN A 151 -7.16 12.76 11.87
N CYS A 152 -6.79 11.48 11.93
CA CYS A 152 -6.73 10.72 13.18
C CYS A 152 -5.55 11.13 14.05
N ILE A 153 -4.44 11.59 13.43
CA ILE A 153 -3.27 12.11 14.13
C ILE A 153 -2.84 13.45 13.53
N LYS A 154 -2.19 14.26 14.34
CA LYS A 154 -1.63 15.56 13.91
C LYS A 154 -0.28 15.36 13.22
N ARG A 155 0.16 16.34 12.45
CA ARG A 155 1.42 16.31 11.68
C ARG A 155 2.64 15.94 12.53
N HIS A 156 2.81 16.55 13.71
CA HIS A 156 3.96 16.26 14.57
C HIS A 156 4.01 14.78 15.01
N LYS A 157 2.83 14.18 15.29
CA LYS A 157 2.73 12.77 15.66
C LYS A 157 3.03 11.85 14.47
N ALA A 158 2.56 12.20 13.28
CA ALA A 158 2.92 11.49 12.06
C ALA A 158 4.44 11.52 11.82
N GLU A 159 5.08 12.69 11.94
CA GLU A 159 6.53 12.84 11.81
C GLU A 159 7.31 12.02 12.86
N GLU A 160 6.82 11.93 14.09
CA GLU A 160 7.38 11.08 15.14
C GLU A 160 7.32 9.58 14.73
N LEU A 161 6.14 9.11 14.36
CA LEU A 161 5.91 7.72 13.95
C LEU A 161 6.66 7.36 12.66
N PHE A 162 6.82 8.30 11.71
CA PHE A 162 7.62 8.08 10.50
C PHE A 162 9.12 7.85 10.76
N ARG A 163 9.65 8.34 11.90
CA ARG A 163 11.06 8.13 12.29
C ARG A 163 11.34 6.72 12.81
N VAL A 164 10.30 5.95 13.15
CA VAL A 164 10.45 4.56 13.57
C VAL A 164 11.03 3.77 12.39
N THR A 165 12.16 3.11 12.63
CA THR A 165 12.87 2.36 11.58
C THR A 165 12.18 1.03 11.28
N ALA A 166 12.45 0.45 10.11
CA ALA A 166 11.94 -0.87 9.77
C ALA A 166 12.42 -1.95 10.76
N GLU A 167 13.65 -1.81 11.27
CA GLU A 167 14.22 -2.71 12.28
C GLU A 167 13.46 -2.62 13.60
N ASP A 168 13.12 -1.40 14.07
CA ASP A 168 12.36 -1.21 15.30
C ASP A 168 10.92 -1.74 15.16
N VAL A 169 10.30 -1.53 14.00
CA VAL A 169 8.99 -2.12 13.68
C VAL A 169 9.07 -3.64 13.75
N ALA A 170 10.06 -4.27 13.10
CA ALA A 170 10.22 -5.71 13.09
C ALA A 170 10.45 -6.27 14.51
N LYS A 171 11.31 -5.64 15.31
CA LYS A 171 11.51 -5.99 16.74
C LYS A 171 10.20 -5.92 17.52
N ARG A 172 9.41 -4.87 17.30
CA ARG A 172 8.15 -4.68 18.02
C ARG A 172 7.08 -5.69 17.60
N VAL A 173 7.02 -6.05 16.31
CA VAL A 173 6.18 -7.14 15.80
C VAL A 173 6.53 -8.48 16.49
N GLU A 174 7.82 -8.82 16.60
CA GLU A 174 8.24 -10.04 17.29
C GLU A 174 7.89 -10.04 18.78
N LEU A 175 8.05 -8.90 19.46
CA LEU A 175 7.74 -8.78 20.88
C LEU A 175 6.24 -8.87 21.17
N THR A 176 5.40 -8.26 20.35
CA THR A 176 3.96 -8.14 20.61
C THR A 176 3.12 -9.21 19.90
N GLY A 177 3.67 -9.82 18.86
CA GLY A 177 2.95 -10.70 17.95
C GLY A 177 1.96 -9.99 17.01
N LYS A 178 1.78 -8.66 17.18
CA LYS A 178 0.88 -7.85 16.35
C LYS A 178 1.41 -7.77 14.92
N ALA A 179 0.51 -7.83 13.94
CA ALA A 179 0.81 -7.80 12.50
C ALA A 179 1.79 -8.88 11.99
N LYS A 180 2.18 -9.84 12.83
CA LYS A 180 3.15 -10.91 12.49
C LYS A 180 2.70 -11.75 11.28
N ARG A 181 1.41 -11.97 11.12
CA ARG A 181 0.84 -12.75 10.01
C ARG A 181 1.01 -12.08 8.63
N TRP A 182 1.36 -10.81 8.61
CA TRP A 182 1.50 -10.00 7.38
C TRP A 182 2.95 -9.71 7.00
N GLN A 183 3.92 -10.17 7.83
CA GLN A 183 5.36 -10.01 7.58
C GLN A 183 5.91 -11.10 6.65
#